data_5a38d7ee348e24a0277dc7431e5083dd
#
_entry.id   5a38d7ee348e24a0277dc7431e5083dd
#
_cell.length_a   1.000
_cell.length_b   1.000
_cell.length_c   1.000
_cell.angle_alpha   90.00
_cell.angle_beta   90.00
_cell.angle_gamma   90.00
#
_symmetry.space_group_name_H-M   'P 1'
#
loop_
_entity.id
_entity.type
_entity.pdbx_description
1 polymer ?
#
loop_
_entity_poly.entity_id
_entity_poly.type
_entity_poly.pdbx_seq_one_letter_code
_entity_poly.pdbx_strand_id
1 'polypeptide(L)'
;MKRICILIGGLCLLVFTVMPVQAFTVRSLDMTLDPDGDAQVDIHYDLTLFEEGAIFFRISNPAGELKKAFDANSNHPVTVTQATGSSARILIPSFATVAANGNTVTMVSPPVSFERAQEVLDQYWFAPLISPDFSPEVTTVIFPDGYRRSFNNILVIPSVSHQLAE
;
A
#
# COMPACT_ATOMS: atom_id res chain seq x y z
N MET A 1 -12.40 7.40 -57.96
CA MET A 1 -13.18 7.03 -56.76
C MET A 1 -12.57 5.89 -55.94
N LYS A 2 -11.84 4.92 -56.48
CA LYS A 2 -11.23 3.82 -55.69
C LYS A 2 -10.07 4.22 -54.74
N ARG A 3 -9.38 5.35 -55.02
CA ARG A 3 -8.21 5.78 -54.22
C ARG A 3 -8.59 6.59 -52.97
N ILE A 4 -9.79 7.15 -52.90
CA ILE A 4 -10.27 7.93 -51.76
C ILE A 4 -10.78 6.99 -50.63
N CYS A 5 -11.37 5.83 -50.98
CA CYS A 5 -11.80 4.85 -49.98
C CYS A 5 -10.67 4.22 -49.18
N ILE A 6 -9.45 4.12 -49.76
CA ILE A 6 -8.27 3.54 -49.09
C ILE A 6 -7.70 4.50 -48.04
N LEU A 7 -7.77 5.82 -48.31
CA LEU A 7 -7.32 6.86 -47.37
C LEU A 7 -8.23 6.99 -46.13
N ILE A 8 -9.54 6.82 -46.32
CA ILE A 8 -10.50 6.86 -45.22
C ILE A 8 -10.41 5.59 -44.34
N GLY A 9 -10.17 4.42 -44.93
CA GLY A 9 -9.97 3.17 -44.23
C GLY A 9 -8.67 3.15 -43.39
N GLY A 10 -7.60 3.83 -43.86
CA GLY A 10 -6.36 3.97 -43.11
C GLY A 10 -6.43 4.91 -41.91
N LEU A 11 -7.30 5.93 -41.97
CA LEU A 11 -7.46 6.90 -40.89
C LEU A 11 -8.32 6.36 -39.73
N CYS A 12 -9.22 5.43 -39.99
CA CYS A 12 -10.03 4.78 -38.94
C CYS A 12 -9.24 3.77 -38.09
N LEU A 13 -8.07 3.32 -38.52
CA LEU A 13 -7.27 2.33 -37.80
C LEU A 13 -6.32 2.95 -36.77
N LEU A 14 -6.26 4.28 -36.66
CA LEU A 14 -5.35 5.02 -35.78
C LEU A 14 -6.01 5.58 -34.50
N VAL A 15 -7.28 5.29 -34.29
CA VAL A 15 -7.91 5.53 -32.99
C VAL A 15 -7.68 4.29 -32.11
N PHE A 16 -6.45 3.93 -31.88
CA PHE A 16 -6.12 3.18 -30.67
C PHE A 16 -6.42 4.13 -29.52
N THR A 17 -7.57 3.93 -28.92
CA THR A 17 -7.89 4.47 -27.60
C THR A 17 -6.72 4.07 -26.69
N VAL A 18 -5.90 5.03 -26.31
CA VAL A 18 -4.96 4.89 -25.20
C VAL A 18 -5.85 4.71 -24.00
N MET A 19 -6.19 3.45 -23.68
CA MET A 19 -6.82 3.14 -22.40
C MET A 19 -5.76 3.47 -21.35
N PRO A 20 -6.06 4.31 -20.35
CA PRO A 20 -5.15 4.48 -19.24
C PRO A 20 -4.93 3.08 -18.66
N VAL A 21 -3.68 2.62 -18.70
CA VAL A 21 -3.28 1.44 -17.96
C VAL A 21 -3.49 1.83 -16.50
N GLN A 22 -4.48 1.22 -15.85
CA GLN A 22 -4.67 1.45 -14.42
C GLN A 22 -3.45 0.88 -13.71
N ALA A 23 -2.72 1.78 -13.08
CA ALA A 23 -1.56 1.46 -12.27
C ALA A 23 -1.98 0.69 -11.01
N PHE A 24 -1.01 0.03 -10.38
CA PHE A 24 -1.14 -0.46 -9.00
C PHE A 24 -1.75 0.62 -8.11
N THR A 25 -2.83 0.29 -7.43
CA THR A 25 -3.52 1.22 -6.53
C THR A 25 -3.76 0.56 -5.19
N VAL A 26 -3.34 1.19 -4.11
CA VAL A 26 -3.67 0.76 -2.75
C VAL A 26 -5.06 1.29 -2.41
N ARG A 27 -6.04 0.40 -2.29
CA ARG A 27 -7.43 0.75 -1.96
C ARG A 27 -7.60 1.15 -0.51
N SER A 28 -7.12 0.30 0.39
CA SER A 28 -7.17 0.60 1.81
C SER A 28 -5.97 0.06 2.56
N LEU A 29 -5.65 0.73 3.64
CA LEU A 29 -4.67 0.33 4.63
C LEU A 29 -5.27 0.53 6.01
N ASP A 30 -5.53 -0.57 6.71
CA ASP A 30 -6.09 -0.55 8.06
C ASP A 30 -5.01 -1.00 9.05
N MET A 31 -4.64 -0.11 9.99
CA MET A 31 -3.70 -0.38 11.08
C MET A 31 -4.48 -0.55 12.36
N THR A 32 -4.60 -1.77 12.83
CA THR A 32 -5.22 -2.08 14.12
C THR A 32 -4.15 -2.23 15.18
N LEU A 33 -4.18 -1.37 16.18
CA LEU A 33 -3.28 -1.38 17.34
C LEU A 33 -3.88 -2.23 18.44
N ASP A 34 -3.05 -3.02 19.10
CA ASP A 34 -3.44 -3.73 20.31
C ASP A 34 -2.99 -2.97 21.58
N PRO A 35 -3.43 -3.37 22.78
CA PRO A 35 -3.07 -2.69 24.02
C PRO A 35 -1.57 -2.68 24.34
N ASP A 36 -0.79 -3.64 23.80
CA ASP A 36 0.65 -3.75 24.00
C ASP A 36 1.46 -2.87 23.03
N GLY A 37 0.77 -2.26 22.04
CA GLY A 37 1.36 -1.38 21.04
C GLY A 37 1.81 -2.11 19.78
N ASP A 38 1.50 -3.39 19.63
CA ASP A 38 1.71 -4.10 18.37
C ASP A 38 0.67 -3.64 17.34
N ALA A 39 1.01 -3.72 16.07
CA ALA A 39 0.09 -3.39 14.99
C ALA A 39 -0.16 -4.57 14.07
N GLN A 40 -1.43 -4.81 13.73
CA GLN A 40 -1.82 -5.58 12.56
C GLN A 40 -2.15 -4.60 11.44
N VAL A 41 -1.46 -4.73 10.33
CA VAL A 41 -1.68 -3.92 9.12
C VAL A 41 -2.30 -4.78 8.04
N ASP A 42 -3.53 -4.47 7.66
CA ASP A 42 -4.24 -5.08 6.54
C ASP A 42 -4.22 -4.11 5.36
N ILE A 43 -3.68 -4.57 4.23
CA ILE A 43 -3.54 -3.79 3.01
C ILE A 43 -4.39 -4.45 1.93
N HIS A 44 -5.26 -3.68 1.27
CA HIS A 44 -5.99 -4.10 0.08
C HIS A 44 -5.54 -3.27 -1.11
N TYR A 45 -5.27 -3.96 -2.22
CA TYR A 45 -4.75 -3.33 -3.43
C TYR A 45 -5.30 -4.01 -4.68
N ASP A 46 -5.33 -3.26 -5.77
CA ASP A 46 -5.64 -3.77 -7.10
C ASP A 46 -4.35 -3.85 -7.91
N LEU A 47 -4.15 -5.00 -8.56
CA LEU A 47 -3.10 -5.22 -9.53
C LEU A 47 -3.71 -5.24 -10.93
N THR A 48 -3.02 -4.67 -11.92
CA THR A 48 -3.37 -4.87 -13.32
C THR A 48 -2.98 -6.28 -13.77
N LEU A 49 -3.61 -6.78 -14.83
CA LEU A 49 -3.24 -8.09 -15.42
C LEU A 49 -1.75 -8.17 -15.80
N PHE A 50 -1.14 -7.04 -16.15
CA PHE A 50 0.28 -6.98 -16.47
C PHE A 50 1.15 -7.11 -15.21
N GLU A 51 0.75 -6.48 -14.12
CA GLU A 51 1.44 -6.55 -12.81
C GLU A 51 1.26 -7.93 -12.20
N GLU A 52 0.07 -8.52 -12.28
CA GLU A 52 -0.17 -9.92 -11.87
C GLU A 52 0.76 -10.87 -12.63
N GLY A 53 0.92 -10.68 -13.95
CA GLY A 53 1.84 -11.45 -14.77
C GLY A 53 3.30 -11.23 -14.37
N ALA A 54 3.73 -9.99 -14.20
CA ALA A 54 5.11 -9.65 -13.82
C ALA A 54 5.47 -10.21 -12.42
N ILE A 55 4.55 -10.13 -11.47
CA ILE A 55 4.70 -10.70 -10.13
C ILE A 55 4.74 -12.24 -10.23
N PHE A 56 3.82 -12.84 -10.97
CA PHE A 56 3.75 -14.29 -11.11
C PHE A 56 5.01 -14.89 -11.75
N PHE A 57 5.56 -14.23 -12.79
CA PHE A 57 6.72 -14.75 -13.52
C PHE A 57 8.06 -14.48 -12.86
N ARG A 58 8.18 -13.55 -11.92
CA ARG A 58 9.48 -13.13 -11.37
C ARG A 58 9.61 -13.14 -9.85
N ILE A 59 8.52 -13.08 -9.12
CA ILE A 59 8.56 -13.11 -7.66
C ILE A 59 8.05 -14.47 -7.19
N SER A 60 8.97 -15.40 -7.04
CA SER A 60 8.66 -16.74 -6.51
C SER A 60 8.20 -16.71 -5.05
N ASN A 61 8.39 -15.58 -4.34
CA ASN A 61 7.98 -15.41 -2.95
C ASN A 61 7.58 -13.96 -2.66
N PRO A 62 6.36 -13.53 -3.03
CA PRO A 62 5.88 -12.17 -2.77
C PRO A 62 5.90 -11.79 -1.28
N ALA A 63 5.56 -12.72 -0.39
CA ALA A 63 5.59 -12.49 1.05
C ALA A 63 7.01 -12.21 1.57
N GLY A 64 8.02 -12.91 1.02
CA GLY A 64 9.42 -12.69 1.38
C GLY A 64 9.96 -11.33 0.91
N GLU A 65 9.59 -10.88 -0.29
CA GLU A 65 9.99 -9.57 -0.80
C GLU A 65 9.28 -8.44 -0.04
N LEU A 66 7.99 -8.60 0.25
CA LEU A 66 7.24 -7.67 1.07
C LEU A 66 7.84 -7.56 2.48
N LYS A 67 8.18 -8.70 3.10
CA LYS A 67 8.86 -8.73 4.39
C LYS A 67 10.17 -7.95 4.36
N LYS A 68 11.04 -8.17 3.37
CA LYS A 68 12.31 -7.44 3.23
C LYS A 68 12.09 -5.92 3.13
N ALA A 69 11.09 -5.49 2.36
CA ALA A 69 10.76 -4.08 2.20
C ALA A 69 10.32 -3.44 3.54
N PHE A 70 9.52 -4.16 4.33
CA PHE A 70 9.08 -3.69 5.64
C PHE A 70 10.18 -3.76 6.69
N ASP A 71 10.98 -4.83 6.75
CA ASP A 71 12.11 -4.95 7.69
C ASP A 71 13.13 -3.83 7.46
N ALA A 72 13.34 -3.41 6.21
CA ALA A 72 14.25 -2.31 5.88
C ALA A 72 13.78 -0.93 6.39
N ASN A 73 12.49 -0.80 6.70
CA ASN A 73 11.84 0.45 7.12
C ASN A 73 11.29 0.40 8.55
N SER A 74 11.38 -0.74 9.22
CA SER A 74 10.95 -0.94 10.60
C SER A 74 12.15 -1.12 11.51
N ASN A 75 12.07 -0.58 12.72
CA ASN A 75 13.07 -0.81 13.77
C ASN A 75 12.95 -2.22 14.40
N HIS A 76 11.88 -2.95 14.08
CA HIS A 76 11.59 -4.28 14.58
C HIS A 76 11.27 -5.22 13.42
N PRO A 77 11.63 -6.53 13.53
CA PRO A 77 11.33 -7.50 12.48
C PRO A 77 9.81 -7.65 12.32
N VAL A 78 9.33 -7.50 11.10
CA VAL A 78 7.93 -7.68 10.77
C VAL A 78 7.62 -9.10 10.33
N THR A 79 6.37 -9.53 10.51
CA THR A 79 5.89 -10.83 10.04
C THR A 79 4.77 -10.63 9.02
N VAL A 80 5.01 -11.08 7.78
CA VAL A 80 3.95 -11.16 6.76
C VAL A 80 3.20 -12.45 6.96
N THR A 81 1.96 -12.37 7.43
CA THR A 81 1.12 -13.54 7.73
C THR A 81 0.29 -13.97 6.54
N GLN A 82 0.02 -13.05 5.63
CA GLN A 82 -0.72 -13.31 4.40
C GLN A 82 -0.24 -12.37 3.30
N ALA A 83 -0.10 -12.91 2.07
CA ALA A 83 0.07 -12.12 0.85
C ALA A 83 -0.63 -12.84 -0.30
N THR A 84 -1.54 -12.15 -0.97
CA THR A 84 -2.33 -12.63 -2.12
C THR A 84 -2.19 -11.66 -3.28
N GLY A 85 -2.87 -11.88 -4.40
CA GLY A 85 -2.92 -10.93 -5.53
C GLY A 85 -3.68 -9.63 -5.23
N SER A 86 -4.40 -9.54 -4.09
CA SER A 86 -5.24 -8.36 -3.79
C SER A 86 -5.16 -7.91 -2.33
N SER A 87 -4.41 -8.61 -1.48
CA SER A 87 -4.29 -8.25 -0.06
C SER A 87 -3.00 -8.74 0.56
N ALA A 88 -2.55 -8.03 1.58
CA ALA A 88 -1.47 -8.47 2.47
C ALA A 88 -1.84 -8.17 3.91
N ARG A 89 -1.39 -9.05 4.83
CA ARG A 89 -1.48 -8.85 6.27
C ARG A 89 -0.12 -8.95 6.90
N ILE A 90 0.21 -7.96 7.73
CA ILE A 90 1.52 -7.78 8.34
C ILE A 90 1.33 -7.55 9.83
N LEU A 91 2.16 -8.19 10.64
CA LEU A 91 2.26 -7.91 12.07
C LEU A 91 3.56 -7.18 12.36
N ILE A 92 3.47 -6.07 13.10
CA ILE A 92 4.58 -5.20 13.45
C ILE A 92 4.63 -5.09 14.97
N PRO A 93 5.55 -5.80 15.63
CA PRO A 93 5.70 -5.71 17.08
C PRO A 93 6.16 -4.33 17.53
N SER A 94 5.67 -3.87 18.67
CA SER A 94 6.06 -2.60 19.32
C SER A 94 5.98 -1.39 18.34
N PHE A 95 4.94 -1.37 17.51
CA PHE A 95 4.73 -0.31 16.51
C PHE A 95 4.37 1.01 17.18
N ALA A 96 3.42 1.00 18.11
CA ALA A 96 2.97 2.17 18.84
C ALA A 96 3.66 2.29 20.20
N THR A 97 3.92 3.51 20.62
CA THR A 97 4.40 3.79 21.98
C THR A 97 3.20 3.86 22.91
N VAL A 98 3.25 3.12 24.03
CA VAL A 98 2.24 3.11 25.07
C VAL A 98 2.83 3.74 26.32
N ALA A 99 2.20 4.78 26.84
CA ALA A 99 2.64 5.51 28.03
C ALA A 99 1.49 5.59 29.06
N ALA A 100 1.68 5.00 30.24
CA ALA A 100 0.76 5.12 31.35
C ALA A 100 1.17 6.28 32.27
N ASN A 101 0.20 7.15 32.58
CA ASN A 101 0.39 8.26 33.51
C ASN A 101 -0.81 8.32 34.47
N GLY A 102 -0.65 7.75 35.65
CA GLY A 102 -1.74 7.55 36.60
C GLY A 102 -2.80 6.61 36.02
N ASN A 103 -4.03 7.10 35.94
CA ASN A 103 -5.17 6.34 35.38
C ASN A 103 -5.36 6.56 33.88
N THR A 104 -4.44 7.27 33.22
CA THR A 104 -4.55 7.57 31.80
C THR A 104 -3.51 6.80 31.02
N VAL A 105 -3.91 6.07 30.00
CA VAL A 105 -3.01 5.42 29.05
C VAL A 105 -3.06 6.19 27.75
N THR A 106 -1.91 6.70 27.31
CA THR A 106 -1.76 7.37 26.03
C THR A 106 -1.01 6.46 25.06
N MET A 107 -1.58 6.24 23.89
CA MET A 107 -0.95 5.50 22.81
C MET A 107 -0.62 6.43 21.65
N VAL A 108 0.57 6.25 21.07
CA VAL A 108 1.05 7.08 19.97
C VAL A 108 1.56 6.17 18.85
N SER A 109 0.90 6.19 17.69
CA SER A 109 1.43 5.57 16.50
C SER A 109 2.53 6.43 15.88
N PRO A 110 3.64 5.86 15.39
CA PRO A 110 4.65 6.61 14.66
C PRO A 110 4.11 7.10 13.31
N PRO A 111 4.76 8.07 12.66
CA PRO A 111 4.48 8.37 11.27
C PRO A 111 4.91 7.20 10.37
N VAL A 112 4.16 6.95 9.28
CA VAL A 112 4.50 5.92 8.28
C VAL A 112 4.62 6.57 6.91
N SER A 113 5.76 6.39 6.23
CA SER A 113 6.00 6.91 4.89
C SER A 113 6.08 5.77 3.86
N PHE A 114 5.35 5.93 2.75
CA PHE A 114 5.43 5.05 1.58
C PHE A 114 6.37 5.59 0.49
N GLU A 115 6.99 6.75 0.68
CA GLU A 115 7.93 7.36 -0.28
C GLU A 115 9.09 6.40 -0.61
N ARG A 116 9.59 5.69 0.40
CA ARG A 116 10.67 4.73 0.20
C ARG A 116 10.24 3.48 -0.58
N ALA A 117 8.97 3.09 -0.51
CA ALA A 117 8.44 2.00 -1.33
C ALA A 117 8.47 2.38 -2.81
N GLN A 118 8.18 3.65 -3.12
CA GLN A 118 8.31 4.22 -4.46
C GLN A 118 9.76 4.16 -4.94
N GLU A 119 10.72 4.63 -4.14
CA GLU A 119 12.15 4.63 -4.48
C GLU A 119 12.68 3.21 -4.75
N VAL A 120 12.23 2.22 -3.96
CA VAL A 120 12.62 0.81 -4.16
C VAL A 120 12.06 0.27 -5.46
N LEU A 121 10.80 0.60 -5.78
CA LEU A 121 10.19 0.15 -7.03
C LEU A 121 10.87 0.76 -8.26
N ASP A 122 11.27 2.02 -8.20
CA ASP A 122 11.95 2.73 -9.29
C ASP A 122 13.28 2.06 -9.72
N GLN A 123 13.84 1.20 -8.87
CA GLN A 123 15.05 0.43 -9.19
C GLN A 123 14.78 -0.81 -10.07
N TYR A 124 13.53 -1.19 -10.25
CA TYR A 124 13.19 -2.34 -11.10
C TYR A 124 13.08 -1.92 -12.56
N TRP A 125 13.53 -2.79 -13.47
CA TRP A 125 13.53 -2.54 -14.91
C TRP A 125 12.14 -2.26 -15.49
N PHE A 126 11.08 -2.72 -14.84
CA PHE A 126 9.70 -2.55 -15.28
C PHE A 126 9.02 -1.29 -14.71
N ALA A 127 9.68 -0.59 -13.77
CA ALA A 127 9.13 0.62 -13.15
C ALA A 127 8.63 1.67 -14.17
N PRO A 128 9.30 1.93 -15.30
CA PRO A 128 8.80 2.86 -16.31
C PRO A 128 7.52 2.38 -17.04
N LEU A 129 7.18 1.10 -16.94
CA LEU A 129 6.00 0.51 -17.59
C LEU A 129 4.76 0.57 -16.72
N ILE A 130 4.93 0.84 -15.43
CA ILE A 130 3.87 0.97 -14.46
C ILE A 130 3.98 2.35 -13.80
N SER A 131 2.85 2.93 -13.46
CA SER A 131 2.80 4.21 -12.72
C SER A 131 2.11 3.93 -11.38
N PRO A 132 2.81 3.28 -10.43
CA PRO A 132 2.20 2.87 -9.18
C PRO A 132 1.88 4.08 -8.33
N ASP A 133 0.73 4.05 -7.69
CA ASP A 133 0.36 4.98 -6.63
C ASP A 133 0.35 4.23 -5.30
N PHE A 134 1.33 4.52 -4.46
CA PHE A 134 1.43 3.96 -3.11
C PHE A 134 0.64 4.76 -2.07
N SER A 135 -0.03 5.84 -2.47
CA SER A 135 -0.94 6.57 -1.58
C SER A 135 -2.21 5.74 -1.40
N PRO A 136 -2.51 5.17 -0.22
CA PRO A 136 -3.76 4.48 -0.02
C PRO A 136 -4.93 5.43 -0.23
N GLU A 137 -5.98 4.99 -0.95
CA GLU A 137 -7.21 5.78 -1.08
C GLU A 137 -7.76 6.13 0.30
N VAL A 138 -7.73 5.15 1.21
CA VAL A 138 -8.08 5.34 2.62
C VAL A 138 -7.07 4.62 3.51
N THR A 139 -6.52 5.33 4.50
CA THR A 139 -5.77 4.74 5.61
C THR A 139 -6.55 4.95 6.90
N THR A 140 -6.71 3.90 7.70
CA THR A 140 -7.36 3.99 9.01
C THR A 140 -6.45 3.46 10.10
N VAL A 141 -6.21 4.26 11.14
CA VAL A 141 -5.55 3.85 12.38
C VAL A 141 -6.64 3.58 13.40
N ILE A 142 -6.67 2.37 13.95
CA ILE A 142 -7.70 1.88 14.89
C ILE A 142 -7.01 1.58 16.21
N PHE A 143 -7.47 2.22 17.27
CA PHE A 143 -6.96 2.06 18.63
C PHE A 143 -7.75 0.97 19.38
N PRO A 144 -7.19 0.42 20.47
CA PRO A 144 -7.81 -0.70 21.21
C PRO A 144 -9.21 -0.42 21.77
N ASP A 145 -9.52 0.84 22.08
CA ASP A 145 -10.83 1.30 22.56
C ASP A 145 -11.85 1.55 21.43
N GLY A 146 -11.45 1.28 20.17
CA GLY A 146 -12.28 1.48 18.97
C GLY A 146 -12.21 2.87 18.39
N TYR A 147 -11.42 3.80 18.96
CA TYR A 147 -11.18 5.10 18.33
C TYR A 147 -10.50 4.91 16.97
N ARG A 148 -10.93 5.70 15.98
CA ARG A 148 -10.43 5.61 14.59
C ARG A 148 -10.02 6.98 14.08
N ARG A 149 -8.89 7.01 13.36
CA ARG A 149 -8.44 8.17 12.62
C ARG A 149 -8.18 7.77 11.18
N SER A 150 -8.88 8.41 10.23
CA SER A 150 -8.72 8.11 8.80
C SER A 150 -8.04 9.27 8.06
N PHE A 151 -7.32 8.90 7.01
CA PHE A 151 -6.62 9.78 6.09
C PHE A 151 -6.88 9.30 4.67
N ASN A 152 -6.94 10.20 3.69
CA ASN A 152 -7.22 9.86 2.30
C ASN A 152 -6.08 10.35 1.40
N ASN A 153 -5.64 9.48 0.48
CA ASN A 153 -4.70 9.81 -0.58
C ASN A 153 -3.43 10.51 -0.08
N ILE A 154 -2.79 9.96 0.98
CA ILE A 154 -1.55 10.49 1.53
C ILE A 154 -0.43 9.44 1.51
N LEU A 155 0.76 9.86 1.04
CA LEU A 155 1.98 9.05 1.07
C LEU A 155 2.62 8.96 2.45
N VAL A 156 2.42 9.98 3.28
CA VAL A 156 2.96 10.03 4.63
C VAL A 156 1.81 10.14 5.62
N ILE A 157 1.59 9.06 6.37
CA ILE A 157 0.61 9.02 7.45
C ILE A 157 1.25 9.70 8.65
N PRO A 158 0.64 10.77 9.21
CA PRO A 158 1.19 11.44 10.38
C PRO A 158 1.07 10.56 11.62
N SER A 159 1.90 10.84 12.63
CA SER A 159 1.73 10.28 13.95
C SER A 159 0.35 10.62 14.53
N VAL A 160 -0.30 9.63 15.14
CA VAL A 160 -1.60 9.80 15.81
C VAL A 160 -1.43 9.50 17.29
N SER A 161 -1.79 10.46 18.14
CA SER A 161 -1.83 10.29 19.59
C SER A 161 -3.27 10.22 20.07
N HIS A 162 -3.57 9.23 20.91
CA HIS A 162 -4.89 9.04 21.48
C HIS A 162 -4.78 8.58 22.95
N GLN A 163 -5.68 9.10 23.81
CA GLN A 163 -5.85 8.63 25.16
C GLN A 163 -6.92 7.54 25.16
N LEU A 164 -6.52 6.35 25.59
CA LEU A 164 -7.43 5.21 25.62
C LEU A 164 -8.53 5.46 26.68
N ALA A 165 -9.78 5.24 26.27
CA ALA A 165 -10.91 5.20 27.19
C ALA A 165 -10.89 3.88 27.96
N GLU A 166 -11.14 3.96 29.28
CA GLU A 166 -11.35 2.78 30.14
C GLU A 166 -12.63 2.04 29.79
#